data_18287b8b4469332db1f40b6790b876b0
#
_entry.id   18287b8b4469332db1f40b6790b876b0
#
_cell.length_a   1.000
_cell.length_b   1.000
_cell.length_c   1.000
_cell.angle_alpha   90.00
_cell.angle_beta   90.00
_cell.angle_gamma   90.00
#
_symmetry.space_group_name_H-M   'P 1'
#
loop_
_entity.id
_entity.type
_entity.pdbx_description
1 polymer ?
#
loop_
_entity_poly.entity_id
_entity_poly.type
_entity_poly.pdbx_seq_one_letter_code
_entity_poly.pdbx_strand_id
1 'polypeptide(L)' 'MVSRYLEVFAMSKWRCLACTYVYDPEVGDPDNGVPPGTPFESLPDDWVCPVCGVAKDMFEELKE' A
#
# COMPACT_ATOMS: atom_id res chain seq x y z
N MET A 1 1.45 8.36 -23.92
CA MET A 1 1.60 6.92 -23.99
C MET A 1 2.43 6.37 -22.85
N VAL A 2 3.60 6.91 -22.69
CA VAL A 2 4.48 6.43 -21.65
C VAL A 2 3.98 6.78 -20.27
N SER A 3 3.30 7.89 -20.14
CA SER A 3 2.84 8.35 -18.83
C SER A 3 1.91 7.35 -18.16
N ARG A 4 1.18 6.60 -18.96
CA ARG A 4 0.27 5.62 -18.40
C ARG A 4 1.02 4.51 -17.70
N TYR A 5 2.14 4.10 -18.25
CA TYR A 5 2.97 3.10 -17.60
C TYR A 5 3.56 3.63 -16.30
N LEU A 6 3.94 4.89 -16.31
CA LEU A 6 4.51 5.47 -15.10
C LEU A 6 3.51 5.46 -13.95
N GLU A 7 2.23 5.69 -14.27
CA GLU A 7 1.21 5.66 -13.24
C GLU A 7 1.07 4.28 -12.64
N VAL A 8 1.13 3.26 -13.49
CA VAL A 8 1.03 1.89 -13.01
C VAL A 8 2.21 1.56 -12.10
N PHE A 9 3.40 1.95 -12.51
CA PHE A 9 4.59 1.66 -11.70
C PHE A 9 4.59 2.41 -10.39
N ALA A 10 3.94 3.55 -10.33
CA ALA A 10 3.89 4.34 -9.11
C ALA A 10 3.06 3.65 -8.02
N MET A 11 2.29 2.64 -8.36
CA MET A 11 1.45 1.94 -7.40
C MET A 11 2.07 0.62 -7.02
N SER A 12 3.22 0.68 -6.39
CA SER A 12 3.92 -0.50 -5.92
C SER A 12 3.19 -1.15 -4.77
N LYS A 13 3.39 -2.45 -4.62
CA LYS A 13 2.94 -3.16 -3.42
C LYS A 13 3.93 -2.92 -2.29
N TRP A 14 3.44 -3.03 -1.06
CA TRP A 14 4.26 -2.80 0.13
C TRP A 14 4.04 -3.94 1.11
N ARG A 15 5.11 -4.44 1.67
CA ARG A 15 5.06 -5.56 2.59
C ARG A 15 5.32 -5.09 4.02
N CYS A 16 4.50 -5.58 4.94
CA CYS A 16 4.70 -5.33 6.36
C CYS A 16 5.90 -6.13 6.86
N LEU A 17 6.82 -5.45 7.52
CA LEU A 17 8.02 -6.12 8.03
C LEU A 17 7.78 -6.83 9.34
N ALA A 18 6.70 -6.51 10.05
CA ALA A 18 6.40 -7.13 11.34
C ALA A 18 5.57 -8.40 11.19
N CYS A 19 4.78 -8.50 10.13
CA CYS A 19 4.06 -9.73 9.81
C CYS A 19 4.29 -10.03 8.34
N THR A 20 3.35 -10.56 7.62
CA THR A 20 3.57 -10.84 6.21
C THR A 20 2.49 -10.24 5.33
N TYR A 21 1.73 -9.32 5.88
CA TYR A 21 0.69 -8.65 5.11
C TYR A 21 1.30 -7.84 3.98
N VAL A 22 0.68 -7.91 2.81
CA VAL A 22 1.10 -7.11 1.66
C VAL A 22 -0.03 -6.16 1.31
N TYR A 23 0.28 -4.88 1.29
CA TYR A 23 -0.68 -3.88 0.83
C TYR A 23 -0.62 -3.82 -0.69
N ASP A 24 -1.73 -4.13 -1.32
CA ASP A 24 -1.86 -4.10 -2.78
C ASP A 24 -2.71 -2.89 -3.12
N PRO A 25 -2.15 -1.88 -3.79
CA PRO A 25 -2.94 -0.68 -4.11
C PRO A 25 -4.16 -0.97 -4.95
N GLU A 26 -4.13 -2.01 -5.78
CA GLU A 26 -5.29 -2.32 -6.61
C GLU A 26 -6.45 -2.85 -5.78
N VAL A 27 -6.15 -3.40 -4.61
CA VAL A 27 -7.18 -3.92 -3.71
C VAL A 27 -7.57 -2.90 -2.67
N GLY A 28 -6.60 -2.13 -2.20
CA GLY A 28 -6.84 -1.18 -1.12
C GLY A 28 -7.05 -1.87 0.21
N ASP A 29 -7.76 -1.20 1.08
CA ASP A 29 -8.11 -1.72 2.39
C ASP A 29 -9.52 -1.25 2.73
N PRO A 30 -10.54 -1.76 2.02
CA PRO A 30 -11.89 -1.22 2.14
C PRO A 30 -12.46 -1.33 3.55
N ASP A 31 -12.07 -2.35 4.30
CA ASP A 31 -12.55 -2.51 5.66
C ASP A 31 -12.13 -1.36 6.56
N ASN A 32 -11.09 -0.65 6.17
CA ASN A 32 -10.58 0.50 6.93
C ASN A 32 -10.73 1.79 6.15
N GLY A 33 -11.64 1.82 5.18
CA GLY A 33 -11.95 3.06 4.49
C GLY A 33 -11.00 3.42 3.36
N VAL A 34 -10.19 2.48 2.88
CA VAL A 34 -9.24 2.73 1.81
C VAL A 34 -9.75 2.07 0.53
N PRO A 35 -10.24 2.85 -0.44
CA PRO A 35 -10.79 2.24 -1.64
C PRO A 35 -9.72 1.63 -2.52
N PRO A 36 -10.10 0.68 -3.39
CA PRO A 36 -9.16 0.17 -4.40
C PRO A 36 -8.63 1.32 -5.25
N GLY A 37 -7.37 1.20 -5.65
CA GLY A 37 -6.73 2.22 -6.45
C GLY A 37 -6.00 3.27 -5.64
N THR A 38 -5.83 3.06 -4.34
CA THR A 38 -5.15 4.01 -3.47
C THR A 38 -3.69 3.61 -3.33
N PRO A 39 -2.74 4.45 -3.78
CA PRO A 39 -1.33 4.15 -3.58
C PRO A 39 -0.99 4.18 -2.09
N PHE A 40 0.03 3.41 -1.72
CA PHE A 40 0.46 3.36 -0.33
C PHE A 40 0.81 4.75 0.21
N GLU A 41 1.43 5.58 -0.63
CA GLU A 41 1.85 6.92 -0.23
C GLU A 41 0.68 7.83 0.07
N SER A 42 -0.51 7.48 -0.42
CA SER A 42 -1.70 8.29 -0.17
C SER A 42 -2.48 7.85 1.06
N LEU A 43 -2.04 6.80 1.72
CA LEU A 43 -2.71 6.35 2.94
C LEU A 43 -2.58 7.40 4.02
N PRO A 44 -3.59 7.52 4.91
CA PRO A 44 -3.47 8.47 6.03
C PRO A 44 -2.26 8.15 6.89
N ASP A 45 -1.73 9.16 7.54
CA ASP A 45 -0.56 8.98 8.40
C ASP A 45 -0.83 8.03 9.55
N ASP A 46 -2.08 7.93 9.98
CA ASP A 46 -2.46 7.08 11.11
C ASP A 46 -2.95 5.71 10.65
N TRP A 47 -2.87 5.40 9.35
CA TRP A 47 -3.20 4.07 8.88
C TRP A 47 -2.19 3.07 9.43
N VAL A 48 -2.68 1.91 9.85
CA VAL A 48 -1.80 0.87 10.40
C VAL A 48 -2.11 -0.43 9.69
N CYS A 49 -1.17 -1.38 9.82
CA CYS A 49 -1.35 -2.71 9.25
C CYS A 49 -2.64 -3.33 9.79
N PRO A 50 -3.53 -3.80 8.91
CA PRO A 50 -4.79 -4.38 9.38
C PRO A 50 -4.63 -5.72 10.08
N VAL A 51 -3.45 -6.32 9.99
CA VAL A 51 -3.20 -7.62 10.60
C VAL A 51 -2.51 -7.48 11.94
N CYS A 52 -1.44 -6.68 12.02
CA CYS A 52 -0.66 -6.61 13.24
C CYS A 52 -0.61 -5.22 13.89
N GLY A 53 -1.11 -4.19 13.20
CA GLY A 53 -1.28 -2.87 13.81
C GLY A 53 -0.06 -1.98 13.82
N VAL A 54 1.03 -2.34 13.14
CA VAL A 54 2.20 -1.47 13.12
C VAL A 54 1.98 -0.32 12.14
N ALA A 55 2.73 0.74 12.33
CA ALA A 55 2.60 1.96 11.53
C ALA A 55 3.17 1.78 10.13
N LYS A 56 2.91 2.76 9.28
CA LYS A 56 3.34 2.71 7.88
C LYS A 56 4.86 2.59 7.74
N ASP A 57 5.61 3.12 8.68
CA ASP A 57 7.06 3.11 8.58
C ASP A 57 7.65 1.71 8.76
N MET A 58 6.83 0.74 9.11
CA MET A 58 7.24 -0.66 9.18
C MET A 58 6.96 -1.42 7.89
N PHE A 59 6.74 -0.72 6.80
CA PHE A 59 6.48 -1.33 5.50
C PHE A 59 7.64 -1.08 4.56
N GLU A 60 7.88 -2.07 3.69
CA GLU A 60 8.93 -2.00 2.69
C GLU A 60 8.30 -2.09 1.30
N GLU A 61 8.72 -1.21 0.42
CA GLU A 61 8.21 -1.23 -0.95
C GLU A 61 8.73 -2.45 -1.69
N LEU A 62 7.81 -3.16 -2.35
CA LEU A 62 8.16 -4.30 -3.18
C LEU A 62 8.32 -3.81 -4.61
N LYS A 63 9.53 -3.79 -5.09
CA LYS A 63 9.83 -3.36 -6.46
C LYS A 63 10.00 -4.59 -7.33
N GLU A 64 9.43 -4.50 -8.53
CA GLU A 64 9.53 -5.64 -9.44
C GLU A 64 10.24 -5.29 -10.70
#